data_886b1e20bd098c9476cd646064acf007
#
_entry.id   886b1e20bd098c9476cd646064acf007
#
_cell.length_a   1.000
_cell.length_b   1.000
_cell.length_c   1.000
_cell.angle_alpha   90.00
_cell.angle_beta   90.00
_cell.angle_gamma   90.00
#
_symmetry.space_group_name_H-M   'P 1'
#
loop_
_entity.id
_entity.type
_entity.pdbx_description
1 polymer ?
#
loop_
_entity_poly.entity_id
_entity_poly.type
_entity_poly.pdbx_seq_one_letter_code
_entity_poly.pdbx_strand_id
1 'polypeptide(L)'
;DAVRRRRNVLISGGTGTGKTTLLNALASTIPAEDRIVLIEETSEILIDKPNLVRFEARRSQAPLGQEAPLPAVTIADLLRATLRHRPDRILVGEVRGLEAFDLLQALNTGHQGALSTIHANSAEQALTRFAHCVLTANVGLPHAATREAIAFAIHLVAHIAREGGCRR
;
A
#
# COMPACT_ATOMS: atom_id res chain seq x y z
N ASP A 1 -18.11 3.56 -5.47
CA ASP A 1 -18.08 5.02 -5.21
C ASP A 1 -16.76 5.53 -4.62
N ALA A 2 -16.21 4.94 -3.55
CA ALA A 2 -14.98 5.42 -2.90
C ALA A 2 -13.79 5.52 -3.87
N VAL A 3 -13.56 4.49 -4.68
CA VAL A 3 -12.47 4.46 -5.67
C VAL A 3 -12.63 5.58 -6.70
N ARG A 4 -13.84 5.75 -7.27
CA ARG A 4 -14.11 6.84 -8.24
C ARG A 4 -13.93 8.23 -7.64
N ARG A 5 -14.24 8.39 -6.34
CA ARG A 5 -14.04 9.65 -5.61
C ARG A 5 -12.62 9.85 -5.09
N ARG A 6 -11.67 9.05 -5.55
CA ARG A 6 -10.25 9.10 -5.15
C ARG A 6 -10.06 9.02 -3.63
N ARG A 7 -10.87 8.20 -2.94
CA ARG A 7 -10.68 7.96 -1.51
C ARG A 7 -9.53 6.98 -1.28
N ASN A 8 -8.69 7.26 -0.31
CA ASN A 8 -7.65 6.35 0.12
C ASN A 8 -8.27 5.21 0.93
N VAL A 9 -8.07 3.99 0.49
CA VAL A 9 -8.66 2.79 1.07
C VAL A 9 -7.57 1.87 1.59
N LEU A 10 -7.66 1.52 2.87
CA LEU A 10 -6.82 0.51 3.51
C LEU A 10 -7.64 -0.78 3.67
N ILE A 11 -7.22 -1.85 3.02
CA ILE A 11 -7.87 -3.16 3.08
C ILE A 11 -7.17 -4.00 4.14
N SER A 12 -7.90 -4.47 5.14
CA SER A 12 -7.35 -5.26 6.24
C SER A 12 -7.96 -6.65 6.33
N GLY A 13 -7.25 -7.55 6.97
CA GLY A 13 -7.71 -8.92 7.22
C GLY A 13 -6.55 -9.89 7.46
N GLY A 14 -6.87 -11.09 7.92
CA GLY A 14 -5.91 -12.17 8.12
C GLY A 14 -5.31 -12.71 6.81
N THR A 15 -4.41 -13.69 6.92
CA THR A 15 -3.87 -14.41 5.76
C THR A 15 -4.98 -15.20 5.06
N GLY A 16 -5.02 -15.14 3.73
CA GLY A 16 -5.98 -15.90 2.93
C GLY A 16 -7.44 -15.41 3.00
N THR A 17 -7.73 -14.27 3.64
CA THR A 17 -9.09 -13.72 3.71
C THR A 17 -9.58 -13.13 2.38
N GLY A 18 -8.68 -12.81 1.45
CA GLY A 18 -9.02 -12.25 0.14
C GLY A 18 -8.74 -10.76 0.00
N LYS A 19 -7.82 -10.19 0.79
CA LYS A 19 -7.39 -8.77 0.66
C LYS A 19 -6.96 -8.42 -0.75
N THR A 20 -6.04 -9.22 -1.34
CA THR A 20 -5.57 -9.03 -2.72
C THR A 20 -6.70 -9.17 -3.75
N THR A 21 -7.64 -10.09 -3.51
CA THR A 21 -8.82 -10.26 -4.37
C THR A 21 -9.71 -9.00 -4.34
N LEU A 22 -9.95 -8.45 -3.13
CA LEU A 22 -10.74 -7.21 -3.01
C LEU A 22 -9.98 -6.02 -3.62
N LEU A 23 -8.65 -5.94 -3.41
CA LEU A 23 -7.85 -4.89 -4.03
C LEU A 23 -7.95 -4.95 -5.56
N ASN A 24 -7.82 -6.14 -6.16
CA ASN A 24 -8.00 -6.34 -7.60
C ASN A 24 -9.38 -5.89 -8.08
N ALA A 25 -10.44 -6.27 -7.37
CA ALA A 25 -11.81 -5.88 -7.70
C ALA A 25 -12.03 -4.36 -7.60
N LEU A 26 -11.43 -3.69 -6.60
CA LEU A 26 -11.48 -2.24 -6.48
C LEU A 26 -10.64 -1.56 -7.58
N ALA A 27 -9.44 -2.05 -7.84
CA ALA A 27 -8.54 -1.51 -8.86
C ALA A 27 -9.12 -1.61 -10.27
N SER A 28 -9.91 -2.65 -10.58
CA SER A 28 -10.62 -2.77 -11.87
C SER A 28 -11.61 -1.63 -12.12
N THR A 29 -12.13 -1.00 -11.04
CA THR A 29 -13.07 0.13 -11.13
C THR A 29 -12.39 1.49 -11.26
N ILE A 30 -11.07 1.57 -11.23
CA ILE A 30 -10.30 2.80 -11.51
C ILE A 30 -10.54 3.20 -12.96
N PRO A 31 -10.78 4.48 -13.26
CA PRO A 31 -10.91 4.98 -14.64
C PRO A 31 -9.70 4.60 -15.51
N ALA A 32 -9.93 4.36 -16.79
CA ALA A 32 -8.89 3.91 -17.72
C ALA A 32 -7.84 4.99 -18.00
N GLU A 33 -8.23 6.25 -17.89
CA GLU A 33 -7.39 7.43 -18.07
C GLU A 33 -6.43 7.68 -16.91
N ASP A 34 -6.73 7.15 -15.70
CA ASP A 34 -5.87 7.35 -14.54
C ASP A 34 -4.54 6.61 -14.70
N ARG A 35 -3.44 7.33 -14.42
CA ARG A 35 -2.10 6.75 -14.34
C ARG A 35 -1.93 6.03 -13.01
N ILE A 36 -1.79 4.71 -13.08
CA ILE A 36 -1.65 3.83 -11.91
C ILE A 36 -0.18 3.45 -11.75
N VAL A 37 0.35 3.62 -10.54
CA VAL A 37 1.61 3.00 -10.13
C VAL A 37 1.31 1.95 -9.09
N LEU A 38 1.67 0.71 -9.38
CA LEU A 38 1.52 -0.45 -8.52
C LEU A 38 2.89 -0.88 -7.99
N ILE A 39 2.99 -1.06 -6.67
CA ILE A 39 4.21 -1.45 -5.97
C ILE A 39 3.94 -2.71 -5.16
N GLU A 40 4.74 -3.74 -5.36
CA GLU A 40 4.59 -5.05 -4.70
C GLU A 40 5.94 -5.62 -4.27
N GLU A 41 5.97 -6.52 -3.26
CA GLU A 41 7.14 -7.38 -2.99
C GLU A 41 7.23 -8.55 -3.95
N THR A 42 6.07 -9.08 -4.34
CA THR A 42 5.91 -10.18 -5.29
C THR A 42 4.67 -9.88 -6.11
N SER A 43 4.75 -10.05 -7.41
CA SER A 43 3.66 -9.72 -8.33
C SER A 43 2.47 -10.68 -8.14
N GLU A 44 1.43 -10.22 -7.44
CA GLU A 44 0.19 -10.95 -7.17
C GLU A 44 -1.05 -10.23 -7.70
N ILE A 45 -0.94 -8.89 -7.89
CA ILE A 45 -2.06 -8.05 -8.27
C ILE A 45 -2.22 -8.05 -9.79
N LEU A 46 -3.40 -8.45 -10.25
CA LEU A 46 -3.73 -8.55 -11.66
C LEU A 46 -4.61 -7.36 -12.06
N ILE A 47 -4.01 -6.35 -12.68
CA ILE A 47 -4.68 -5.17 -13.20
C ILE A 47 -4.37 -5.06 -14.69
N ASP A 48 -5.42 -4.96 -15.50
CA ASP A 48 -5.34 -4.67 -16.92
C ASP A 48 -5.83 -3.23 -17.16
N LYS A 49 -4.88 -2.29 -17.23
CA LYS A 49 -5.13 -0.87 -17.46
C LYS A 49 -4.08 -0.30 -18.41
N PRO A 50 -4.46 0.57 -19.34
CA PRO A 50 -3.56 1.07 -20.40
C PRO A 50 -2.40 1.92 -19.84
N ASN A 51 -2.59 2.62 -18.71
CA ASN A 51 -1.58 3.49 -18.11
C ASN A 51 -1.12 2.95 -16.75
N LEU A 52 -0.61 1.72 -16.73
CA LEU A 52 -0.12 1.02 -15.56
C LEU A 52 1.40 0.93 -15.56
N VAL A 53 2.03 1.39 -14.49
CA VAL A 53 3.45 1.17 -14.17
C VAL A 53 3.52 0.19 -13.01
N ARG A 54 4.31 -0.88 -13.14
CA ARG A 54 4.55 -1.86 -12.08
C ARG A 54 5.96 -1.75 -11.57
N PHE A 55 6.10 -1.77 -10.26
CA PHE A 55 7.36 -1.91 -9.57
C PHE A 55 7.31 -3.11 -8.64
N GLU A 56 8.36 -3.89 -8.66
CA GLU A 56 8.57 -5.00 -7.75
C GLU A 56 9.83 -4.74 -6.91
N ALA A 57 9.68 -4.87 -5.58
CA ALA A 57 10.78 -4.73 -4.66
C ALA A 57 11.78 -5.88 -4.86
N ARG A 58 13.06 -5.59 -4.67
CA ARG A 58 14.11 -6.58 -4.83
C ARG A 58 14.90 -6.73 -3.54
N ARG A 59 15.02 -7.95 -3.08
CA ARG A 59 15.92 -8.29 -1.98
C ARG A 59 17.39 -8.17 -2.43
N SER A 60 18.28 -7.91 -1.47
CA SER A 60 19.71 -8.00 -1.74
C SER A 60 20.06 -9.39 -2.30
N GLN A 61 20.78 -9.41 -3.40
CA GLN A 61 21.20 -10.64 -4.08
C GLN A 61 22.72 -10.62 -4.26
N ALA A 62 23.37 -11.73 -3.93
CA ALA A 62 24.77 -11.97 -4.29
C ALA A 62 24.77 -12.74 -5.62
N PRO A 63 25.05 -12.08 -6.76
CA PRO A 63 25.14 -12.78 -8.04
C PRO A 63 26.34 -13.74 -8.04
N LEU A 64 26.15 -14.92 -8.61
CA LEU A 64 27.26 -15.89 -8.80
C LEU A 64 28.39 -15.22 -9.58
N GLY A 65 29.58 -15.13 -8.96
CA GLY A 65 30.81 -14.62 -9.61
C GLY A 65 31.01 -13.10 -9.53
N GLN A 66 30.22 -12.35 -8.75
CA GLN A 66 30.47 -10.93 -8.48
C GLN A 66 30.95 -10.69 -7.04
N GLU A 67 31.89 -9.77 -6.85
CA GLU A 67 32.50 -9.48 -5.55
C GLU A 67 31.57 -8.71 -4.60
N ALA A 68 30.55 -8.00 -5.11
CA ALA A 68 29.63 -7.23 -4.30
C ALA A 68 28.16 -7.61 -4.55
N PRO A 69 27.35 -7.78 -3.49
CA PRO A 69 25.93 -8.02 -3.64
C PRO A 69 25.20 -6.81 -4.23
N LEU A 70 24.23 -7.06 -5.11
CA LEU A 70 23.32 -6.02 -5.55
C LEU A 70 22.49 -5.54 -4.35
N PRO A 71 22.39 -4.21 -4.12
CA PRO A 71 21.62 -3.68 -3.00
C PRO A 71 20.12 -4.01 -3.15
N ALA A 72 19.44 -4.14 -2.02
CA ALA A 72 17.98 -4.23 -2.00
C ALA A 72 17.34 -2.97 -2.58
N VAL A 73 16.17 -3.13 -3.21
CA VAL A 73 15.28 -2.02 -3.57
C VAL A 73 13.97 -2.26 -2.81
N THR A 74 13.71 -1.42 -1.84
CA THR A 74 12.57 -1.59 -0.92
C THR A 74 11.28 -0.95 -1.48
N ILE A 75 10.12 -1.33 -0.93
CA ILE A 75 8.85 -0.65 -1.24
C ILE A 75 8.94 0.85 -0.91
N ALA A 76 9.64 1.23 0.17
CA ALA A 76 9.87 2.62 0.55
C ALA A 76 10.66 3.39 -0.54
N ASP A 77 11.71 2.79 -1.11
CA ASP A 77 12.47 3.38 -2.22
C ASP A 77 11.60 3.58 -3.47
N LEU A 78 10.78 2.56 -3.78
CA LEU A 78 9.86 2.59 -4.91
C LEU A 78 8.74 3.62 -4.72
N LEU A 79 8.22 3.79 -3.50
CA LEU A 79 7.25 4.84 -3.17
C LEU A 79 7.85 6.24 -3.42
N ARG A 80 9.05 6.50 -2.92
CA ARG A 80 9.75 7.77 -3.16
C ARG A 80 9.98 8.04 -4.66
N ALA A 81 10.37 7.01 -5.41
CA ALA A 81 10.52 7.12 -6.86
C ALA A 81 9.18 7.39 -7.56
N THR A 82 8.11 6.74 -7.09
CA THR A 82 6.75 6.85 -7.66
C THR A 82 6.24 8.29 -7.71
N LEU A 83 6.57 9.11 -6.70
CA LEU A 83 6.14 10.52 -6.68
C LEU A 83 6.65 11.33 -7.88
N ARG A 84 7.71 10.88 -8.55
CA ARG A 84 8.26 11.50 -9.78
C ARG A 84 7.61 10.99 -11.06
N HIS A 85 6.79 9.94 -10.98
CA HIS A 85 6.06 9.38 -12.11
C HIS A 85 4.71 10.05 -12.38
N ARG A 86 4.33 11.08 -11.59
CA ARG A 86 3.04 11.78 -11.65
C ARG A 86 1.86 10.79 -11.61
N PRO A 87 1.76 9.93 -10.59
CA PRO A 87 0.69 8.97 -10.49
C PRO A 87 -0.63 9.66 -10.16
N ASP A 88 -1.73 9.24 -10.81
CA ASP A 88 -3.09 9.55 -10.37
C ASP A 88 -3.53 8.61 -9.25
N ARG A 89 -2.96 7.40 -9.22
CA ARG A 89 -3.23 6.35 -8.24
C ARG A 89 -1.96 5.66 -7.82
N ILE A 90 -1.80 5.45 -6.52
CA ILE A 90 -0.74 4.64 -5.95
C ILE A 90 -1.37 3.39 -5.33
N LEU A 91 -0.96 2.22 -5.78
CA LEU A 91 -1.39 0.95 -5.23
C LEU A 91 -0.19 0.27 -4.57
N VAL A 92 -0.35 -0.14 -3.32
CA VAL A 92 0.67 -0.88 -2.57
C VAL A 92 0.10 -2.24 -2.21
N GLY A 93 0.74 -3.29 -2.69
CA GLY A 93 0.29 -4.67 -2.48
C GLY A 93 0.08 -4.98 -1.02
N GLU A 94 1.04 -4.65 -0.17
CA GLU A 94 0.92 -4.78 1.27
C GLU A 94 1.82 -3.79 2.01
N VAL A 95 1.32 -3.23 3.12
CA VAL A 95 2.07 -2.39 4.06
C VAL A 95 2.43 -3.24 5.28
N ARG A 96 3.75 -3.39 5.55
CA ARG A 96 4.29 -4.24 6.62
C ARG A 96 5.27 -3.53 7.54
N GLY A 97 5.91 -2.45 7.07
CA GLY A 97 7.01 -1.80 7.76
C GLY A 97 7.21 -0.33 7.41
N LEU A 98 8.47 0.03 7.15
CA LEU A 98 8.93 1.42 7.00
C LEU A 98 8.22 2.19 5.88
N GLU A 99 7.80 1.51 4.83
CA GLU A 99 7.07 2.07 3.69
C GLU A 99 5.76 2.75 4.09
N ALA A 100 5.20 2.41 5.25
CA ALA A 100 4.01 3.08 5.78
C ALA A 100 4.20 4.58 5.95
N PHE A 101 5.41 5.02 6.33
CA PHE A 101 5.72 6.43 6.46
C PHE A 101 5.74 7.13 5.10
N ASP A 102 6.43 6.57 4.11
CA ASP A 102 6.51 7.15 2.76
C ASP A 102 5.12 7.16 2.09
N LEU A 103 4.31 6.12 2.31
CA LEU A 103 2.92 6.09 1.85
C LEU A 103 2.10 7.21 2.52
N LEU A 104 2.18 7.35 3.85
CA LEU A 104 1.47 8.40 4.60
C LEU A 104 1.85 9.79 4.09
N GLN A 105 3.13 10.05 3.83
CA GLN A 105 3.61 11.31 3.25
C GLN A 105 3.01 11.55 1.87
N ALA A 106 3.00 10.55 0.99
CA ALA A 106 2.39 10.65 -0.33
C ALA A 106 0.91 11.03 -0.24
N LEU A 107 0.15 10.36 0.64
CA LEU A 107 -1.29 10.61 0.82
C LEU A 107 -1.58 12.03 1.34
N ASN A 108 -0.76 12.55 2.25
CA ASN A 108 -0.91 13.89 2.82
C ASN A 108 -0.38 15.01 1.90
N THR A 109 0.36 14.68 0.85
CA THR A 109 0.88 15.64 -0.14
C THR A 109 0.10 15.68 -1.45
N GLY A 110 -1.14 15.15 -1.43
CA GLY A 110 -2.08 15.30 -2.55
C GLY A 110 -2.24 14.08 -3.45
N HIS A 111 -1.52 12.97 -3.20
CA HIS A 111 -1.69 11.71 -3.94
C HIS A 111 -2.88 10.90 -3.39
N GLN A 112 -4.09 11.35 -3.73
CA GLN A 112 -5.33 10.71 -3.29
C GLN A 112 -5.72 9.52 -4.17
N GLY A 113 -6.57 8.63 -3.62
CA GLY A 113 -7.09 7.47 -4.35
C GLY A 113 -6.18 6.25 -4.28
N ALA A 114 -5.33 6.18 -3.26
CA ALA A 114 -4.49 5.02 -3.01
C ALA A 114 -5.31 3.83 -2.51
N LEU A 115 -4.88 2.63 -2.93
CA LEU A 115 -5.36 1.35 -2.42
C LEU A 115 -4.18 0.60 -1.84
N SER A 116 -4.30 0.12 -0.61
CA SER A 116 -3.25 -0.67 0.02
C SER A 116 -3.85 -1.76 0.91
N THR A 117 -3.06 -2.81 1.18
CA THR A 117 -3.47 -3.84 2.14
C THR A 117 -2.60 -3.83 3.37
N ILE A 118 -3.13 -4.35 4.48
CA ILE A 118 -2.42 -4.54 5.73
C ILE A 118 -2.96 -5.77 6.47
N HIS A 119 -2.10 -6.53 7.13
CA HIS A 119 -2.57 -7.59 8.03
C HIS A 119 -3.07 -7.01 9.34
N ALA A 120 -4.33 -7.29 9.69
CA ALA A 120 -4.92 -6.95 10.99
C ALA A 120 -6.14 -7.84 11.27
N ASN A 121 -6.56 -7.92 12.55
CA ASN A 121 -7.69 -8.73 12.98
C ASN A 121 -9.00 -7.93 13.10
N SER A 122 -8.93 -6.61 12.98
CA SER A 122 -10.09 -5.71 12.89
C SER A 122 -9.73 -4.43 12.14
N ALA A 123 -10.73 -3.62 11.81
CA ALA A 123 -10.52 -2.32 11.17
C ALA A 123 -9.75 -1.35 12.09
N GLU A 124 -10.06 -1.33 13.39
CA GLU A 124 -9.37 -0.49 14.38
C GLU A 124 -7.92 -0.92 14.54
N GLN A 125 -7.66 -2.24 14.60
CA GLN A 125 -6.31 -2.78 14.68
C GLN A 125 -5.50 -2.47 13.42
N ALA A 126 -6.13 -2.37 12.24
CA ALA A 126 -5.45 -1.97 11.01
C ALA A 126 -4.86 -0.56 11.12
N LEU A 127 -5.62 0.41 11.65
CA LEU A 127 -5.12 1.77 11.86
C LEU A 127 -4.00 1.81 12.91
N THR A 128 -4.16 1.07 14.02
CA THR A 128 -3.12 0.95 15.05
C THR A 128 -1.84 0.35 14.47
N ARG A 129 -1.96 -0.74 13.68
CA ARG A 129 -0.81 -1.38 13.05
C ARG A 129 -0.15 -0.47 12.02
N PHE A 130 -0.92 0.26 11.22
CA PHE A 130 -0.39 1.25 10.29
C PHE A 130 0.41 2.33 11.03
N ALA A 131 -0.12 2.84 12.16
CA ALA A 131 0.59 3.80 13.00
C ALA A 131 1.90 3.22 13.56
N HIS A 132 1.91 1.97 14.01
CA HIS A 132 3.14 1.30 14.45
C HIS A 132 4.17 1.20 13.31
N CYS A 133 3.75 0.83 12.10
CA CYS A 133 4.65 0.80 10.94
C CYS A 133 5.23 2.19 10.65
N VAL A 134 4.43 3.25 10.71
CA VAL A 134 4.91 4.63 10.54
C VAL A 134 5.95 5.00 11.59
N LEU A 135 5.70 4.66 12.86
CA LEU A 135 6.62 4.97 13.98
C LEU A 135 7.93 4.18 13.89
N THR A 136 7.94 2.99 13.30
CA THR A 136 9.18 2.21 13.10
C THR A 136 10.15 2.88 12.13
N ALA A 137 9.70 3.82 11.30
CA ALA A 137 10.58 4.64 10.46
C ALA A 137 11.48 5.59 11.28
N ASN A 138 11.22 5.73 12.59
CA ASN A 138 12.01 6.50 13.56
C ASN A 138 12.31 7.96 13.13
N VAL A 139 11.33 8.60 12.52
CA VAL A 139 11.46 9.97 11.99
C VAL A 139 11.17 11.05 13.04
N GLY A 140 11.09 10.69 14.31
CA GLY A 140 10.87 11.63 15.41
C GLY A 140 9.43 12.18 15.50
N LEU A 141 8.46 11.59 14.81
CA LEU A 141 7.06 12.02 14.88
C LEU A 141 6.42 11.57 16.20
N PRO A 142 5.77 12.48 16.96
CA PRO A 142 4.97 12.10 18.12
C PRO A 142 3.80 11.19 17.73
N HIS A 143 3.47 10.24 18.60
CA HIS A 143 2.37 9.30 18.36
C HIS A 143 1.03 10.01 18.06
N ALA A 144 0.74 11.13 18.78
CA ALA A 144 -0.48 11.90 18.55
C ALA A 144 -0.52 12.50 17.14
N ALA A 145 0.58 13.12 16.68
CA ALA A 145 0.69 13.68 15.33
C ALA A 145 0.59 12.59 14.24
N THR A 146 1.16 11.41 14.49
CA THR A 146 1.04 10.26 13.59
C THR A 146 -0.42 9.83 13.43
N ARG A 147 -1.17 9.72 14.54
CA ARG A 147 -2.59 9.34 14.49
C ARG A 147 -3.45 10.38 13.75
N GLU A 148 -3.18 11.65 13.99
CA GLU A 148 -3.86 12.75 13.31
C GLU A 148 -3.59 12.71 11.79
N ALA A 149 -2.34 12.58 11.39
CA ALA A 149 -1.95 12.45 9.98
C ALA A 149 -2.63 11.25 9.29
N ILE A 150 -2.73 10.10 9.98
CA ILE A 150 -3.43 8.91 9.48
C ILE A 150 -4.92 9.16 9.32
N ALA A 151 -5.55 9.83 10.30
CA ALA A 151 -6.98 10.15 10.26
C ALA A 151 -7.35 11.05 9.08
N PHE A 152 -6.46 11.95 8.67
CA PHE A 152 -6.63 12.75 7.45
C PHE A 152 -6.35 11.97 6.17
N ALA A 153 -5.36 11.07 6.20
CA ALA A 153 -4.90 10.35 5.02
C ALA A 153 -5.79 9.16 4.64
N ILE A 154 -6.23 8.35 5.61
CA ILE A 154 -7.02 7.13 5.38
C ILE A 154 -8.51 7.45 5.47
N HIS A 155 -9.20 7.38 4.34
CA HIS A 155 -10.63 7.73 4.26
C HIS A 155 -11.55 6.54 4.58
N LEU A 156 -11.09 5.31 4.31
CA LEU A 156 -11.88 4.09 4.48
C LEU A 156 -10.97 2.93 4.86
N VAL A 157 -11.39 2.16 5.85
CA VAL A 157 -10.81 0.84 6.16
C VAL A 157 -11.85 -0.22 5.83
N ALA A 158 -11.50 -1.13 4.91
CA ALA A 158 -12.32 -2.29 4.58
C ALA A 158 -11.70 -3.53 5.24
N HIS A 159 -12.35 -4.05 6.28
CA HIS A 159 -11.89 -5.26 6.96
C HIS A 159 -12.57 -6.49 6.39
N ILE A 160 -11.77 -7.53 6.07
CA ILE A 160 -12.27 -8.82 5.58
C ILE A 160 -11.94 -9.89 6.62
N ALA A 161 -12.98 -10.51 7.17
CA ALA A 161 -12.88 -11.67 8.03
C ALA A 161 -13.40 -12.93 7.33
N ARG A 162 -12.99 -14.10 7.82
CA ARG A 162 -13.52 -15.38 7.40
C ARG A 162 -14.26 -16.00 8.59
N GLU A 163 -15.58 -16.08 8.51
CA GLU A 163 -16.44 -16.65 9.53
C GLU A 163 -17.25 -17.80 8.92
N GLY A 164 -17.20 -18.98 9.55
CA GLY A 164 -18.00 -20.15 9.13
C GLY A 164 -17.84 -20.56 7.66
N GLY A 165 -16.66 -20.34 7.06
CA GLY A 165 -16.41 -20.64 5.65
C GLY A 165 -16.80 -19.52 4.67
N CYS A 166 -17.54 -18.51 5.11
CA CYS A 166 -17.90 -17.33 4.32
C CYS A 166 -16.91 -16.17 4.55
N ARG A 167 -16.74 -15.33 3.52
CA ARG A 167 -16.01 -14.06 3.64
C ARG A 167 -17.01 -12.97 4.00
N ARG A 168 -16.71 -12.20 5.02
CA ARG A 168 -17.45 -11.00 5.44
C ARG A 168 -16.53 -9.80 5.50
#